data_8d17ea73342048aca6ea9c79548a569c
#
_entry.id   8d17ea73342048aca6ea9c79548a569c
#
_cell.length_a   1.000
_cell.length_b   1.000
_cell.length_c   1.000
_cell.angle_alpha   90.00
_cell.angle_beta   90.00
_cell.angle_gamma   90.00
#
_symmetry.space_group_name_H-M   'P 1'
#
loop_
_entity.id
_entity.type
_entity.pdbx_description
1 polymer ?
#
loop_
_entity_poly.entity_id
_entity_poly.type
_entity_poly.pdbx_seq_one_letter_code
_entity_poly.pdbx_strand_id
1 'polypeptide(L)'
;MAKVNFTAARVEGHRCAPGQVTQKGKPINQSFLWDSKTPGLGLRATTGGAKAYIFQGKIHGSTVRITIGDPRSWTIDQAQERARSLQM
;
A
#
# COMPACT_ATOMS: atom_id res chain seq x y z
N MET A 1 -6.66 -3.01 11.13
CA MET A 1 -5.43 -2.63 10.41
C MET A 1 -4.89 -1.32 10.95
N ALA A 2 -3.60 -1.26 11.17
CA ALA A 2 -2.97 -0.03 11.59
C ALA A 2 -2.84 0.92 10.40
N LYS A 3 -3.27 2.16 10.59
CA LYS A 3 -3.11 3.22 9.60
C LYS A 3 -2.09 4.21 10.11
N VAL A 4 -1.23 4.71 9.23
CA VAL A 4 -0.20 5.66 9.58
C VAL A 4 -0.21 6.83 8.60
N ASN A 5 0.33 7.94 9.03
CA ASN A 5 0.56 9.08 8.16
C ASN A 5 1.71 8.74 7.20
N PHE A 6 1.45 8.81 5.90
CA PHE A 6 2.53 8.56 4.93
C PHE A 6 3.52 9.72 4.94
N THR A 7 4.77 9.39 5.17
CA THR A 7 5.89 10.32 5.05
C THR A 7 6.96 9.65 4.18
N ALA A 8 7.87 10.45 3.63
CA ALA A 8 8.93 9.90 2.79
C ALA A 8 9.74 8.85 3.56
N ALA A 9 10.03 9.09 4.83
CA ALA A 9 10.80 8.14 5.64
C ALA A 9 10.03 6.83 5.85
N ARG A 10 8.72 6.89 6.09
CA ARG A 10 7.91 5.69 6.27
C ARG A 10 7.80 4.88 4.98
N VAL A 11 7.62 5.55 3.85
CA VAL A 11 7.53 4.90 2.55
C VAL A 11 8.86 4.23 2.19
N GLU A 12 9.97 4.94 2.37
CA GLU A 12 11.29 4.39 2.08
C GLU A 12 11.67 3.26 3.02
N GLY A 13 11.29 3.36 4.29
CA GLY A 13 11.63 2.36 5.30
C GLY A 13 10.71 1.15 5.33
N HIS A 14 9.59 1.19 4.63
CA HIS A 14 8.65 0.08 4.63
C HIS A 14 9.19 -1.08 3.80
N ARG A 15 9.33 -2.24 4.42
CA ARG A 15 9.86 -3.43 3.76
C ARG A 15 9.10 -4.66 4.22
N CYS A 16 9.02 -5.64 3.34
CA CYS A 16 8.56 -6.97 3.69
C CYS A 16 9.80 -7.84 3.98
N ALA A 17 10.02 -8.18 5.24
CA ALA A 17 11.17 -8.98 5.62
C ALA A 17 11.01 -10.41 5.08
N PRO A 18 12.07 -11.00 4.48
CA PRO A 18 12.02 -12.37 4.03
C PRO A 18 11.95 -13.34 5.23
N GLY A 19 11.34 -14.48 5.02
CA GLY A 19 11.25 -15.51 6.03
C GLY A 19 10.12 -15.39 7.02
N GLN A 20 9.28 -14.36 6.91
CA GLN A 20 8.10 -14.22 7.76
C GLN A 20 7.01 -15.20 7.32
N VAL A 21 6.28 -15.71 8.30
CA VAL A 21 5.15 -16.61 8.03
C VAL A 21 3.93 -16.15 8.83
N THR A 22 2.76 -16.48 8.32
CA THR A 22 1.50 -16.24 9.04
C THR A 22 1.36 -17.24 10.20
N GLN A 23 0.37 -17.03 11.05
CA GLN A 23 0.06 -17.97 12.13
C GLN A 23 -0.23 -19.38 11.61
N LYS A 24 -0.68 -19.49 10.37
CA LYS A 24 -0.95 -20.79 9.74
C LYS A 24 0.27 -21.38 9.03
N GLY A 25 1.43 -20.76 9.14
CA GLY A 25 2.67 -21.24 8.54
C GLY A 25 2.83 -20.90 7.06
N LYS A 26 1.97 -20.06 6.49
CA LYS A 26 2.10 -19.65 5.10
C LYS A 26 3.14 -18.53 4.96
N PRO A 27 4.00 -18.55 3.92
CA PRO A 27 4.97 -17.50 3.73
C PRO A 27 4.28 -16.15 3.51
N ILE A 28 4.84 -15.10 4.11
CA ILE A 28 4.41 -13.72 3.87
C ILE A 28 5.31 -13.15 2.78
N ASN A 29 4.73 -12.92 1.61
CA ASN A 29 5.46 -12.39 0.45
C ASN A 29 5.25 -10.90 0.25
N GLN A 30 4.26 -10.31 0.92
CA GLN A 30 3.90 -8.91 0.75
C GLN A 30 3.55 -8.31 2.10
N SER A 31 3.88 -7.04 2.26
CA SER A 31 3.53 -6.26 3.44
C SER A 31 2.86 -4.97 3.00
N PHE A 32 1.81 -4.57 3.70
CA PHE A 32 1.02 -3.38 3.35
C PHE A 32 1.10 -2.35 4.45
N LEU A 33 1.20 -1.09 4.06
CA LEU A 33 1.12 0.07 4.93
C LEU A 33 -0.02 0.93 4.43
N TRP A 34 -0.95 1.32 5.32
CA TRP A 34 -2.15 2.05 4.93
C TRP A 34 -2.06 3.49 5.40
N ASP A 35 -2.46 4.43 4.53
CA ASP A 35 -2.45 5.86 4.84
C ASP A 35 -3.66 6.24 5.67
N SER A 36 -3.43 6.98 6.76
CA SER A 36 -4.50 7.46 7.61
C SER A 36 -5.24 8.67 7.04
N LYS A 37 -4.59 9.46 6.18
CA LYS A 37 -5.18 10.65 5.58
C LYS A 37 -6.08 10.36 4.39
N THR A 38 -5.76 9.32 3.63
CA THR A 38 -6.46 9.01 2.39
C THR A 38 -6.97 7.58 2.49
N PRO A 39 -8.25 7.39 2.84
CA PRO A 39 -8.79 6.04 2.96
C PRO A 39 -8.63 5.27 1.65
N GLY A 40 -8.19 4.02 1.76
CA GLY A 40 -7.99 3.15 0.61
C GLY A 40 -6.59 3.21 0.01
N LEU A 41 -5.82 4.26 0.28
CA LEU A 41 -4.44 4.33 -0.21
C LEU A 41 -3.52 3.46 0.64
N GLY A 42 -2.75 2.61 -0.02
CA GLY A 42 -1.78 1.75 0.63
C GLY A 42 -0.46 1.70 -0.10
N LEU A 43 0.55 1.21 0.60
CA LEU A 43 1.86 0.91 0.03
C LEU A 43 2.11 -0.57 0.18
N ARG A 44 2.32 -1.26 -0.93
CA ARG A 44 2.67 -2.67 -0.95
C ARG A 44 4.18 -2.82 -1.09
N ALA A 45 4.78 -3.64 -0.24
CA ALA A 45 6.17 -4.02 -0.36
C ALA A 45 6.26 -5.54 -0.48
N THR A 46 7.14 -6.03 -1.36
CA THR A 46 7.38 -7.45 -1.54
C THR A 46 8.71 -7.85 -0.95
N THR A 47 8.92 -9.15 -0.74
CA THR A 47 10.19 -9.67 -0.22
C THR A 47 11.36 -9.41 -1.19
N GLY A 48 11.07 -9.21 -2.47
CA GLY A 48 12.07 -8.85 -3.46
C GLY A 48 12.49 -7.39 -3.46
N GLY A 49 11.90 -6.57 -2.57
CA GLY A 49 12.22 -5.15 -2.46
C GLY A 49 11.40 -4.24 -3.34
N ALA A 50 10.47 -4.76 -4.12
CA ALA A 50 9.58 -3.94 -4.95
C ALA A 50 8.52 -3.28 -4.09
N LYS A 51 8.20 -2.03 -4.41
CA LYS A 51 7.14 -1.28 -3.72
C LYS A 51 6.21 -0.67 -4.74
N ALA A 52 4.93 -0.53 -4.38
CA ALA A 52 3.95 0.13 -5.23
C ALA A 52 2.86 0.75 -4.38
N TYR A 53 2.43 1.96 -4.75
CA TYR A 53 1.22 2.53 -4.21
C TYR A 53 0.02 1.81 -4.80
N ILE A 54 -0.94 1.48 -3.96
CA ILE A 54 -2.16 0.82 -4.38
C ILE A 54 -3.37 1.55 -3.80
N PHE A 55 -4.50 1.42 -4.47
CA PHE A 55 -5.79 1.86 -3.95
C PHE A 55 -6.69 0.63 -3.79
N GLN A 56 -7.28 0.49 -2.63
CA GLN A 56 -8.26 -0.56 -2.35
C GLN A 56 -9.56 0.09 -1.87
N GLY A 57 -10.65 -0.22 -2.55
CA GLY A 57 -11.95 0.33 -2.20
C GLY A 57 -13.06 -0.54 -2.74
N LYS A 58 -14.30 -0.13 -2.49
CA LYS A 58 -15.47 -0.84 -3.01
C LYS A 58 -16.11 -0.05 -4.13
N ILE A 59 -16.38 -0.75 -5.23
CA ILE A 59 -17.11 -0.21 -6.36
C ILE A 59 -18.28 -1.17 -6.62
N HIS A 60 -19.48 -0.65 -6.56
CA HIS A 60 -20.71 -1.46 -6.74
C HIS A 60 -20.75 -2.69 -5.85
N GLY A 61 -20.32 -2.54 -4.59
CA GLY A 61 -20.35 -3.62 -3.61
C GLY A 61 -19.18 -4.59 -3.69
N SER A 62 -18.33 -4.48 -4.69
CA SER A 62 -17.17 -5.36 -4.86
C SER A 62 -15.88 -4.64 -4.47
N THR A 63 -15.02 -5.34 -3.74
CA THR A 63 -13.69 -4.80 -3.40
C THR A 63 -12.80 -4.86 -4.62
N VAL A 64 -12.20 -3.72 -4.96
CA VAL A 64 -11.23 -3.62 -6.06
C VAL A 64 -9.90 -3.12 -5.52
N ARG A 65 -8.82 -3.56 -6.16
CA ARG A 65 -7.47 -3.10 -5.84
C ARG A 65 -6.81 -2.66 -7.13
N ILE A 66 -6.34 -1.41 -7.13
CA ILE A 66 -5.75 -0.79 -8.31
C ILE A 66 -4.33 -0.39 -7.97
N THR A 67 -3.37 -0.77 -8.81
CA THR A 67 -1.98 -0.34 -8.64
C THR A 67 -1.84 1.06 -9.21
N ILE A 68 -1.37 2.00 -8.37
CA ILE A 68 -1.15 3.38 -8.77
C ILE A 68 0.23 3.51 -9.44
N GLY A 69 1.27 3.07 -8.76
CA GLY A 69 2.61 3.13 -9.33
C GLY A 69 3.71 3.00 -8.30
N ASP A 70 4.95 3.09 -8.78
CA ASP A 70 6.17 2.94 -7.97
C ASP A 70 6.43 4.21 -7.16
N PRO A 71 6.79 4.11 -5.87
CA PRO A 71 7.11 5.29 -5.06
C PRO A 71 8.28 6.13 -5.60
N ARG A 72 9.12 5.55 -6.46
CA ARG A 72 10.20 6.32 -7.10
C ARG A 72 9.69 7.23 -8.21
N SER A 73 8.52 6.91 -8.79
CA SER A 73 7.91 7.68 -9.87
C SER A 73 6.77 8.57 -9.38
N TRP A 74 6.18 8.24 -8.23
CA TRP A 74 5.03 8.94 -7.67
C TRP A 74 5.39 9.52 -6.32
N THR A 75 5.08 10.81 -6.10
CA THR A 75 5.18 11.38 -4.76
C THR A 75 3.98 10.93 -3.92
N ILE A 76 4.11 11.11 -2.60
CA ILE A 76 3.00 10.79 -1.68
C ILE A 76 1.77 11.62 -2.04
N ASP A 77 1.95 12.92 -2.32
CA ASP A 77 0.85 13.81 -2.68
C ASP A 77 0.16 13.36 -3.96
N GLN A 78 0.93 12.96 -4.96
CA GLN A 78 0.37 12.44 -6.21
C GLN A 78 -0.41 11.16 -5.99
N ALA A 79 0.11 10.24 -5.17
CA ALA A 79 -0.57 9.00 -4.86
C ALA A 79 -1.87 9.25 -4.09
N GLN A 80 -1.86 10.18 -3.14
CA GLN A 80 -3.05 10.55 -2.39
C GLN A 80 -4.10 11.17 -3.28
N GLU A 81 -3.69 12.05 -4.19
CA GLU A 81 -4.61 12.66 -5.14
C GLU A 81 -5.23 11.63 -6.07
N ARG A 82 -4.43 10.69 -6.57
CA ARG A 82 -4.93 9.62 -7.41
C ARG A 82 -5.93 8.74 -6.66
N ALA A 83 -5.61 8.40 -5.41
CA ALA A 83 -6.51 7.60 -4.59
C ALA A 83 -7.84 8.32 -4.36
N ARG A 84 -7.81 9.63 -4.11
CA ARG A 84 -9.04 10.40 -3.95
C ARG A 84 -9.87 10.42 -5.22
N SER A 85 -9.24 10.52 -6.39
CA SER A 85 -9.97 10.51 -7.66
C SER A 85 -10.54 9.13 -8.00
N LEU A 86 -10.00 8.06 -7.44
CA LEU A 86 -10.53 6.70 -7.61
C LEU A 86 -11.69 6.39 -6.67
N GLN A 87 -11.85 7.15 -5.61
CA GLN A 87 -12.98 6.99 -4.69
C GLN A 87 -14.25 7.52 -5.34
N MET A 88 -15.32 6.80 -5.14
CA MET A 88 -16.62 7.17 -5.68
C MET A 88 -17.60 7.48 -4.56
#